data_b527a252c4e41641f3587a3bdb56d712
#
_entry.id   b527a252c4e41641f3587a3bdb56d712
#
_cell.length_a   1.000
_cell.length_b   1.000
_cell.length_c   1.000
_cell.angle_alpha   90.00
_cell.angle_beta   90.00
_cell.angle_gamma   90.00
#
_symmetry.space_group_name_H-M   'P 1'
#
loop_
_entity.id
_entity.type
_entity.pdbx_description
1 polymer ?
#
loop_
_entity_poly.entity_id
_entity_poly.type
_entity_poly.pdbx_seq_one_letter_code
_entity_poly.pdbx_strand_id
1 'polypeptide(L)'
;AHRAQKGQALVKFEIEYLDAVAEKTSTASGKAIIDRVEDAQLNPKLVPDVVDHVCRTRVAETMISANNLADAGQLDQAKQQMNEVLNLCVKMKPMSMNKDLLDELISDIKEGLVAMTDRQAWRSVRSYAMKGKMMGHAKQRSCTSSATQKTSYRTARKGSMSSKLSVKKW
;
A
#
# COMPACT_ATOMS: atom_id res chain seq x y z
N ALA A 1 -5.76 -18.20 -32.94
CA ALA A 1 -6.68 -18.65 -31.89
C ALA A 1 -5.84 -19.11 -30.69
N HIS A 2 -6.02 -18.48 -29.51
CA HIS A 2 -5.37 -18.91 -28.27
C HIS A 2 -6.20 -20.05 -27.67
N ARG A 3 -5.63 -21.26 -27.62
CA ARG A 3 -6.29 -22.41 -26.99
C ARG A 3 -6.38 -22.22 -25.47
N ALA A 4 -7.50 -22.65 -24.89
CA ALA A 4 -7.64 -22.77 -23.43
C ALA A 4 -6.53 -23.68 -22.88
N GLN A 5 -5.86 -23.23 -21.81
CA GLN A 5 -4.74 -23.96 -21.20
C GLN A 5 -4.83 -23.83 -19.69
N LYS A 6 -4.96 -24.98 -19.00
CA LYS A 6 -5.05 -25.03 -17.54
C LYS A 6 -3.68 -25.26 -16.91
N GLY A 7 -3.46 -24.65 -15.75
CA GLY A 7 -2.32 -24.93 -14.89
C GLY A 7 -0.98 -24.44 -15.46
N GLN A 8 -0.96 -23.43 -16.33
CA GLN A 8 0.28 -22.89 -16.86
C GLN A 8 1.04 -22.12 -15.76
N ALA A 9 2.27 -22.54 -15.46
CA ALA A 9 3.12 -21.78 -14.55
C ALA A 9 3.55 -20.47 -15.21
N LEU A 10 3.12 -19.35 -14.65
CA LEU A 10 3.49 -18.00 -15.08
C LEU A 10 4.88 -17.61 -14.54
N VAL A 11 5.10 -17.89 -13.26
CA VAL A 11 6.35 -17.59 -12.54
C VAL A 11 6.67 -18.75 -11.63
N LYS A 12 7.94 -19.12 -11.56
CA LYS A 12 8.52 -19.94 -10.51
C LYS A 12 9.48 -19.06 -9.72
N PHE A 13 9.46 -19.15 -8.41
CA PHE A 13 10.39 -18.42 -7.56
C PHE A 13 10.98 -19.35 -6.52
N GLU A 14 12.19 -19.03 -6.13
CA GLU A 14 12.93 -19.66 -5.04
C GLU A 14 13.53 -18.55 -4.20
N ILE A 15 13.40 -18.67 -2.88
CA ILE A 15 13.90 -17.70 -1.92
C ILE A 15 14.80 -18.45 -0.97
N GLU A 16 16.05 -18.03 -0.90
CA GLU A 16 16.98 -18.45 0.13
C GLU A 16 17.01 -17.41 1.26
N TYR A 17 16.87 -17.85 2.49
CA TYR A 17 16.84 -16.97 3.65
C TYR A 17 17.52 -17.60 4.86
N LEU A 18 18.06 -16.76 5.74
CA LEU A 18 18.57 -17.18 7.03
C LEU A 18 17.41 -17.27 8.03
N ASP A 19 17.11 -18.47 8.48
CA ASP A 19 16.19 -18.69 9.58
C ASP A 19 16.88 -18.29 10.89
N ALA A 20 16.50 -17.15 11.43
CA ALA A 20 17.11 -16.60 12.64
C ALA A 20 16.78 -17.41 13.92
N VAL A 21 15.78 -18.30 13.87
CA VAL A 21 15.41 -19.18 14.99
C VAL A 21 16.22 -20.47 14.93
N ALA A 22 16.34 -21.05 13.74
CA ALA A 22 17.07 -22.30 13.52
C ALA A 22 18.56 -22.07 13.21
N GLU A 23 19.00 -20.80 13.09
CA GLU A 23 20.37 -20.37 12.76
C GLU A 23 20.96 -21.09 11.52
N LYS A 24 20.10 -21.37 10.54
CA LYS A 24 20.50 -22.07 9.32
C LYS A 24 19.88 -21.43 8.08
N THR A 25 20.55 -21.60 6.94
CA THR A 25 20.00 -21.25 5.66
C THR A 25 18.84 -22.19 5.29
N SER A 26 17.73 -21.63 4.90
CA SER A 26 16.52 -22.34 4.49
C SER A 26 16.07 -21.84 3.13
N THR A 27 15.44 -22.71 2.35
CA THR A 27 14.95 -22.39 1.02
C THR A 27 13.44 -22.56 0.97
N ALA A 28 12.74 -21.62 0.38
CA ALA A 28 11.32 -21.71 0.06
C ALA A 28 11.12 -21.52 -1.44
N SER A 29 10.26 -22.33 -2.04
CA SER A 29 9.93 -22.20 -3.45
C SER A 29 8.42 -22.16 -3.67
N GLY A 30 8.01 -21.51 -4.74
CA GLY A 30 6.61 -21.44 -5.12
C GLY A 30 6.43 -21.27 -6.62
N LYS A 31 5.16 -21.36 -7.06
CA LYS A 31 4.77 -21.17 -8.46
C LYS A 31 3.49 -20.35 -8.50
N ALA A 32 3.45 -19.33 -9.36
CA ALA A 32 2.21 -18.69 -9.76
C ALA A 32 1.65 -19.43 -10.98
N ILE A 33 0.45 -19.95 -10.86
CA ILE A 33 -0.23 -20.72 -11.90
C ILE A 33 -1.40 -19.91 -12.41
N ILE A 34 -1.58 -19.89 -13.73
CA ILE A 34 -2.73 -19.26 -14.38
C ILE A 34 -3.48 -20.28 -15.25
N ASP A 35 -4.78 -20.12 -15.33
CA ASP A 35 -5.62 -20.77 -16.31
C ASP A 35 -5.99 -19.78 -17.40
N ARG A 36 -5.75 -20.13 -18.64
CA ARG A 36 -6.23 -19.38 -19.79
C ARG A 36 -7.57 -19.98 -20.22
N VAL A 37 -8.58 -19.14 -20.25
CA VAL A 37 -9.93 -19.51 -20.66
C VAL A 37 -10.28 -18.82 -21.97
N GLU A 38 -11.03 -19.49 -22.84
CA GLU A 38 -11.48 -18.92 -24.11
C GLU A 38 -12.63 -17.93 -23.92
N ASP A 39 -13.41 -18.11 -22.85
CA ASP A 39 -14.59 -17.28 -22.56
C ASP A 39 -14.28 -16.25 -21.45
N ALA A 40 -14.32 -14.98 -21.83
CA ALA A 40 -14.10 -13.85 -20.92
C ALA A 40 -15.25 -13.62 -19.92
N GLN A 41 -16.31 -14.44 -19.95
CA GLN A 41 -17.46 -14.33 -19.02
C GLN A 41 -17.17 -14.88 -17.61
N LEU A 42 -16.02 -15.47 -17.39
CA LEU A 42 -15.57 -15.82 -16.06
C LEU A 42 -15.29 -14.54 -15.26
N ASN A 43 -16.26 -14.17 -14.45
CA ASN A 43 -16.11 -13.11 -13.45
C ASN A 43 -15.11 -13.61 -12.39
N PRO A 44 -13.81 -13.25 -12.44
CA PRO A 44 -12.87 -13.76 -11.46
C PRO A 44 -13.31 -13.25 -10.09
N LYS A 45 -13.59 -14.16 -9.17
CA LYS A 45 -13.77 -13.77 -7.77
C LYS A 45 -12.47 -13.12 -7.32
N LEU A 46 -12.52 -11.80 -7.11
CA LEU A 46 -11.39 -11.08 -6.54
C LEU A 46 -11.10 -11.66 -5.16
N VAL A 47 -9.88 -12.15 -4.98
CA VAL A 47 -9.41 -12.64 -3.68
C VAL A 47 -9.23 -11.43 -2.77
N PRO A 48 -9.90 -11.35 -1.61
CA PRO A 48 -9.89 -10.17 -0.76
C PRO A 48 -8.49 -9.70 -0.35
N ASP A 49 -7.58 -10.63 -0.02
CA ASP A 49 -6.17 -10.29 0.27
C ASP A 49 -5.47 -9.63 -0.91
N VAL A 50 -5.73 -10.09 -2.13
CA VAL A 50 -5.18 -9.48 -3.35
C VAL A 50 -5.70 -8.07 -3.53
N VAL A 51 -6.98 -7.81 -3.20
CA VAL A 51 -7.57 -6.47 -3.24
C VAL A 51 -6.81 -5.52 -2.33
N ASP A 52 -6.54 -5.92 -1.09
CA ASP A 52 -5.83 -5.11 -0.11
C ASP A 52 -4.42 -4.75 -0.59
N HIS A 53 -3.69 -5.74 -1.10
CA HIS A 53 -2.35 -5.51 -1.64
C HIS A 53 -2.33 -4.64 -2.90
N VAL A 54 -3.28 -4.83 -3.81
CA VAL A 54 -3.42 -4.01 -5.01
C VAL A 54 -3.71 -2.55 -4.63
N CYS A 55 -4.68 -2.32 -3.75
CA CYS A 55 -5.01 -0.97 -3.30
C CYS A 55 -3.80 -0.30 -2.65
N ARG A 56 -3.12 -0.97 -1.72
CA ARG A 56 -1.93 -0.45 -1.05
C ARG A 56 -0.82 -0.09 -2.05
N THR A 57 -0.52 -0.98 -2.98
CA THR A 57 0.54 -0.76 -3.97
C THR A 57 0.20 0.40 -4.90
N ARG A 58 -1.04 0.44 -5.40
CA ARG A 58 -1.52 1.54 -6.26
C ARG A 58 -1.49 2.88 -5.54
N VAL A 59 -1.89 2.93 -4.27
CA VAL A 59 -1.82 4.16 -3.46
C VAL A 59 -0.37 4.61 -3.30
N ALA A 60 0.55 3.70 -2.94
CA ALA A 60 1.96 4.03 -2.78
C ALA A 60 2.58 4.59 -4.08
N GLU A 61 2.36 3.92 -5.22
CA GLU A 61 2.83 4.34 -6.54
C GLU A 61 2.25 5.70 -6.94
N THR A 62 0.94 5.89 -6.75
CA THR A 62 0.27 7.14 -7.08
C THR A 62 0.75 8.29 -6.20
N MET A 63 0.95 8.06 -4.90
CA MET A 63 1.49 9.07 -3.99
C MET A 63 2.92 9.49 -4.40
N ILE A 64 3.75 8.54 -4.86
CA ILE A 64 5.10 8.85 -5.37
C ILE A 64 5.00 9.73 -6.62
N SER A 65 4.19 9.32 -7.59
CA SER A 65 3.99 10.08 -8.84
C SER A 65 3.42 11.48 -8.58
N ALA A 66 2.37 11.56 -7.76
CA ALA A 66 1.71 12.82 -7.41
C ALA A 66 2.64 13.78 -6.65
N ASN A 67 3.52 13.26 -5.76
CA ASN A 67 4.55 14.06 -5.12
C ASN A 67 5.50 14.70 -6.15
N ASN A 68 5.98 13.90 -7.10
CA ASN A 68 6.91 14.39 -8.13
C ASN A 68 6.26 15.45 -9.01
N LEU A 69 5.00 15.26 -9.39
CA LEU A 69 4.20 16.24 -10.14
C LEU A 69 3.99 17.53 -9.34
N ALA A 70 3.65 17.42 -8.05
CA ALA A 70 3.44 18.57 -7.19
C ALA A 70 4.73 19.35 -6.93
N ASP A 71 5.86 18.68 -6.76
CA ASP A 71 7.19 19.31 -6.65
C ASP A 71 7.57 20.04 -7.96
N ALA A 72 7.17 19.50 -9.12
CA ALA A 72 7.30 20.15 -10.43
C ALA A 72 6.28 21.29 -10.66
N GLY A 73 5.34 21.51 -9.73
CA GLY A 73 4.31 22.55 -9.82
C GLY A 73 3.07 22.16 -10.63
N GLN A 74 2.93 20.89 -11.01
CA GLN A 74 1.82 20.33 -11.77
C GLN A 74 0.71 19.81 -10.83
N LEU A 75 0.18 20.71 -9.97
CA LEU A 75 -0.74 20.34 -8.90
C LEU A 75 -2.05 19.73 -9.41
N ASP A 76 -2.57 20.20 -10.55
CA ASP A 76 -3.84 19.69 -11.07
C ASP A 76 -3.71 18.25 -11.56
N GLN A 77 -2.59 17.91 -12.22
CA GLN A 77 -2.31 16.53 -12.62
C GLN A 77 -2.09 15.63 -11.40
N ALA A 78 -1.38 16.13 -10.38
CA ALA A 78 -1.20 15.42 -9.12
C ALA A 78 -2.53 15.11 -8.44
N LYS A 79 -3.42 16.11 -8.35
CA LYS A 79 -4.79 15.93 -7.80
C LYS A 79 -5.61 14.95 -8.60
N GLN A 80 -5.53 15.00 -9.93
CA GLN A 80 -6.25 14.07 -10.79
C GLN A 80 -5.84 12.63 -10.47
N GLN A 81 -4.54 12.31 -10.44
CA GLN A 81 -4.05 10.97 -10.11
C GLN A 81 -4.50 10.52 -8.72
N MET A 82 -4.43 11.42 -7.74
CA MET A 82 -4.88 11.11 -6.37
C MET A 82 -6.39 10.83 -6.30
N ASN A 83 -7.22 11.54 -7.07
CA ASN A 83 -8.66 11.29 -7.13
C ASN A 83 -8.97 9.95 -7.82
N GLU A 84 -8.25 9.58 -8.86
CA GLU A 84 -8.41 8.30 -9.56
C GLU A 84 -8.16 7.13 -8.61
N VAL A 85 -7.05 7.16 -7.84
CA VAL A 85 -6.76 6.10 -6.87
C VAL A 85 -7.72 6.12 -5.67
N LEU A 86 -8.19 7.29 -5.24
CA LEU A 86 -9.25 7.41 -4.23
C LEU A 86 -10.51 6.66 -4.65
N ASN A 87 -10.97 6.91 -5.88
CA ASN A 87 -12.15 6.24 -6.43
C ASN A 87 -11.95 4.72 -6.53
N LEU A 88 -10.75 4.27 -6.91
CA LEU A 88 -10.41 2.85 -6.91
C LEU A 88 -10.53 2.25 -5.50
N CYS A 89 -9.94 2.87 -4.48
CA CYS A 89 -9.99 2.37 -3.10
C CYS A 89 -11.43 2.32 -2.56
N VAL A 90 -12.24 3.36 -2.82
CA VAL A 90 -13.65 3.41 -2.43
C VAL A 90 -14.44 2.27 -3.08
N LYS A 91 -14.24 2.03 -4.38
CA LYS A 91 -14.89 0.94 -5.13
C LYS A 91 -14.49 -0.43 -4.63
N MET A 92 -13.22 -0.60 -4.24
CA MET A 92 -12.66 -1.88 -3.80
C MET A 92 -12.93 -2.18 -2.33
N LYS A 93 -13.23 -1.19 -1.51
CA LYS A 93 -13.44 -1.34 -0.06
C LYS A 93 -14.46 -2.43 0.33
N PRO A 94 -15.63 -2.60 -0.35
CA PRO A 94 -16.56 -3.66 -0.01
C PRO A 94 -15.98 -5.08 -0.18
N MET A 95 -14.99 -5.25 -1.05
CA MET A 95 -14.34 -6.53 -1.38
C MET A 95 -13.08 -6.78 -0.57
N SER A 96 -12.64 -5.81 0.24
CA SER A 96 -11.45 -5.87 1.07
C SER A 96 -11.68 -6.76 2.29
N MET A 97 -10.65 -7.49 2.69
CA MET A 97 -10.59 -8.23 3.95
C MET A 97 -10.19 -7.32 5.11
N ASN A 98 -9.32 -6.35 4.85
CA ASN A 98 -8.83 -5.38 5.84
C ASN A 98 -9.40 -3.98 5.58
N LYS A 99 -10.63 -3.75 6.03
CA LYS A 99 -11.33 -2.46 5.85
C LYS A 99 -10.62 -1.32 6.54
N ASP A 100 -9.96 -1.57 7.66
CA ASP A 100 -9.22 -0.54 8.42
C ASP A 100 -8.02 -0.03 7.62
N LEU A 101 -7.32 -0.94 6.93
CA LEU A 101 -6.24 -0.56 6.01
C LEU A 101 -6.75 0.34 4.87
N LEU A 102 -7.88 -0.05 4.25
CA LEU A 102 -8.48 0.77 3.19
C LEU A 102 -8.94 2.14 3.70
N ASP A 103 -9.50 2.21 4.90
CA ASP A 103 -9.89 3.48 5.51
C ASP A 103 -8.69 4.38 5.78
N GLU A 104 -7.58 3.81 6.24
CA GLU A 104 -6.32 4.54 6.42
C GLU A 104 -5.79 5.05 5.08
N LEU A 105 -5.73 4.21 4.05
CA LEU A 105 -5.32 4.61 2.71
C LEU A 105 -6.18 5.75 2.16
N ILE A 106 -7.50 5.64 2.26
CA ILE A 106 -8.46 6.67 1.83
C ILE A 106 -8.25 7.98 2.61
N SER A 107 -8.04 7.91 3.92
CA SER A 107 -7.75 9.07 4.76
C SER A 107 -6.47 9.77 4.32
N ASP A 108 -5.41 8.99 4.07
CA ASP A 108 -4.11 9.53 3.67
C ASP A 108 -4.14 10.17 2.29
N ILE A 109 -4.90 9.59 1.34
CA ILE A 109 -5.13 10.22 0.02
C ILE A 109 -5.86 11.55 0.17
N LYS A 110 -6.92 11.60 0.98
CA LYS A 110 -7.70 12.83 1.21
C LYS A 110 -6.85 13.93 1.85
N GLU A 111 -6.02 13.58 2.83
CA GLU A 111 -5.08 14.53 3.42
C GLU A 111 -4.05 15.05 2.40
N GLY A 112 -3.57 14.17 1.51
CA GLY A 112 -2.70 14.55 0.40
C GLY A 112 -3.36 15.53 -0.57
N LEU A 113 -4.63 15.30 -0.92
CA LEU A 113 -5.41 16.22 -1.77
C LEU A 113 -5.57 17.61 -1.11
N VAL A 114 -5.80 17.66 0.20
CA VAL A 114 -5.85 18.92 0.96
C VAL A 114 -4.47 19.61 0.99
N ALA A 115 -3.39 18.85 1.10
CA ALA A 115 -2.03 19.40 1.04
C ALA A 115 -1.69 20.04 -0.31
N MET A 116 -2.30 19.53 -1.39
CA MET A 116 -2.12 20.02 -2.76
C MET A 116 -3.07 21.16 -3.15
N THR A 117 -3.76 21.80 -2.18
CA THR A 117 -4.77 22.84 -2.48
C THR A 117 -4.15 23.99 -3.27
N ASP A 118 -2.98 24.47 -2.86
CA ASP A 118 -2.20 25.46 -3.56
C ASP A 118 -0.69 25.22 -3.42
N ARG A 119 0.10 25.97 -4.19
CA ARG A 119 1.57 25.82 -4.24
C ARG A 119 2.26 26.20 -2.93
N GLN A 120 1.69 27.13 -2.17
CA GLN A 120 2.25 27.57 -0.90
C GLN A 120 1.98 26.52 0.19
N ALA A 121 0.75 25.97 0.23
CA ALA A 121 0.38 24.88 1.13
C ALA A 121 1.25 23.64 0.87
N TRP A 122 1.51 23.30 -0.40
CA TRP A 122 2.39 22.20 -0.77
C TRP A 122 3.83 22.37 -0.27
N ARG A 123 4.42 23.54 -0.44
CA ARG A 123 5.80 23.84 -0.01
C ARG A 123 5.98 23.93 1.51
N SER A 124 4.90 23.95 2.25
CA SER A 124 4.91 23.93 3.70
C SER A 124 5.23 22.52 4.28
N VAL A 125 5.15 22.38 5.61
CA VAL A 125 5.35 21.11 6.33
C VAL A 125 4.48 19.95 5.81
N ARG A 126 3.39 20.24 5.08
CA ARG A 126 2.44 19.23 4.57
C ARG A 126 3.06 18.29 3.54
N SER A 127 3.98 18.76 2.69
CA SER A 127 4.67 17.89 1.73
C SER A 127 5.55 16.83 2.42
N TYR A 128 6.22 17.18 3.52
CA TYR A 128 7.02 16.25 4.29
C TYR A 128 6.17 15.18 4.99
N ALA A 129 5.02 15.58 5.53
CA ALA A 129 4.08 14.63 6.15
C ALA A 129 3.57 13.62 5.13
N MET A 130 3.23 14.06 3.93
CA MET A 130 2.80 13.20 2.84
C MET A 130 3.91 12.24 2.36
N LYS A 131 5.15 12.74 2.23
CA LYS A 131 6.32 11.90 1.91
C LYS A 131 6.55 10.82 2.96
N GLY A 132 6.36 11.13 4.24
CA GLY A 132 6.42 10.16 5.34
C GLY A 132 5.39 9.04 5.20
N LYS A 133 4.13 9.38 4.93
CA LYS A 133 3.04 8.41 4.71
C LYS A 133 3.29 7.52 3.49
N MET A 134 3.67 8.13 2.37
CA MET A 134 4.04 7.43 1.14
C MET A 134 5.13 6.38 1.39
N MET A 135 6.19 6.74 2.10
CA MET A 135 7.27 5.81 2.45
C MET A 135 6.79 4.71 3.40
N GLY A 136 5.86 5.03 4.31
CA GLY A 136 5.21 4.05 5.18
C GLY A 136 4.47 2.98 4.37
N HIS A 137 3.64 3.40 3.42
CA HIS A 137 2.88 2.47 2.57
C HIS A 137 3.79 1.68 1.62
N ALA A 138 4.77 2.33 0.99
CA ALA A 138 5.70 1.68 0.06
C ALA A 138 6.55 0.60 0.76
N LYS A 139 7.05 0.89 1.97
CA LYS A 139 7.91 -0.01 2.74
C LYS A 139 7.18 -0.87 3.75
N GLN A 140 5.87 -0.74 3.87
CA GLN A 140 5.04 -1.41 4.90
C GLN A 140 5.59 -1.18 6.32
N ARG A 141 6.06 0.02 6.60
CA ARG A 141 6.63 0.41 7.89
C ARG A 141 5.82 1.53 8.51
N SER A 142 5.54 1.42 9.82
CA SER A 142 4.99 2.55 10.56
C SER A 142 6.03 3.66 10.66
N CYS A 143 5.66 4.88 10.26
CA CYS A 143 6.48 6.07 10.51
C CYS A 143 6.26 6.55 11.95
N THR A 144 7.30 6.95 12.65
CA THR A 144 7.28 7.18 14.11
C THR A 144 6.94 8.61 14.53
N SER A 145 6.58 9.50 13.62
CA SER A 145 6.62 10.94 13.87
C SER A 145 5.31 11.61 14.28
N SER A 146 4.20 10.89 14.48
CA SER A 146 2.94 11.52 14.86
C SER A 146 2.20 10.72 15.94
N ALA A 147 1.68 11.43 16.96
CA ALA A 147 0.90 10.85 18.06
C ALA A 147 -0.45 10.25 17.60
N THR A 148 -0.89 10.58 16.39
CA THR A 148 -2.14 10.11 15.75
C THR A 148 -1.93 8.97 14.78
N GLN A 149 -0.73 8.39 14.72
CA GLN A 149 -0.43 7.37 13.71
C GLN A 149 -1.20 6.08 13.94
N LYS A 150 -2.08 5.83 13.00
CA LYS A 150 -2.77 4.57 12.82
C LYS A 150 -1.74 3.44 12.58
N THR A 151 -2.05 2.29 13.10
CA THR A 151 -1.10 1.22 13.41
C THR A 151 -1.07 0.07 12.41
N SER A 152 -1.56 0.27 11.18
CA SER A 152 -1.75 -0.79 10.17
C SER A 152 -0.49 -1.62 9.87
N TYR A 153 0.70 -1.02 10.05
CA TYR A 153 1.98 -1.72 9.86
C TYR A 153 2.74 -1.95 11.19
N ARG A 154 2.05 -1.82 12.32
CA ARG A 154 2.64 -2.00 13.64
C ARG A 154 2.55 -3.46 14.05
N THR A 155 3.68 -4.10 14.29
CA THR A 155 3.67 -5.42 14.92
C THR A 155 3.25 -5.31 16.39
N ALA A 156 2.64 -6.34 16.98
CA ALA A 156 2.25 -6.40 18.38
C ALA A 156 3.43 -6.05 19.32
N ARG A 157 4.64 -6.49 19.00
CA ARG A 157 5.88 -6.15 19.72
C ARG A 157 6.20 -4.66 19.70
N LYS A 158 6.08 -3.99 18.54
CA LYS A 158 6.27 -2.53 18.43
C LYS A 158 5.20 -1.76 19.19
N GLY A 159 3.97 -2.24 19.19
CA GLY A 159 2.86 -1.66 19.97
C GLY A 159 3.18 -1.71 21.48
N SER A 160 3.61 -2.84 22.00
CA SER A 160 3.98 -3.01 23.39
C SER A 160 5.19 -2.15 23.82
N MET A 161 6.20 -2.00 22.96
CA MET A 161 7.36 -1.14 23.23
C MET A 161 6.99 0.34 23.30
N SER A 162 6.13 0.80 22.38
CA SER A 162 5.67 2.19 22.34
C SER A 162 4.84 2.56 23.57
N SER A 163 3.97 1.67 24.07
CA SER A 163 3.20 1.90 25.30
C SER A 163 4.09 1.97 26.54
N LYS A 164 5.15 1.16 26.61
CA LYS A 164 6.12 1.19 27.73
C LYS A 164 6.96 2.46 27.75
N LEU A 165 7.24 3.08 26.59
CA LEU A 165 7.99 4.33 26.50
C LEU A 165 7.12 5.56 26.85
N SER A 166 5.81 5.51 26.61
CA SER A 166 4.90 6.61 26.97
C SER A 166 4.64 6.73 28.47
N VAL A 167 4.85 5.68 29.25
CA VAL A 167 4.65 5.67 30.72
C VAL A 167 5.84 6.30 31.49
N LYS A 168 6.98 6.54 30.84
CA LYS A 168 8.15 7.19 31.45
C LYS A 168 8.24 8.68 31.12
N LYS A 169 7.18 9.43 31.24
CA LYS A 169 7.25 10.91 31.37
C LYS A 169 7.20 11.24 32.84
N TRP A 170 8.33 11.64 33.37
CA TRP A 170 8.55 12.27 34.66
C TRP A 170 7.83 13.60 34.73
#